data_1fb3a57cf8e0b2bfa198720653589188
#
_entry.id   1fb3a57cf8e0b2bfa198720653589188
#
_cell.length_a   1.000
_cell.length_b   1.000
_cell.length_c   1.000
_cell.angle_alpha   90.00
_cell.angle_beta   90.00
_cell.angle_gamma   90.00
#
_symmetry.space_group_name_H-M   'P 1'
#
loop_
_entity.id
_entity.type
_entity.pdbx_description
1 polymer ?
#
loop_
_entity_poly.entity_id
_entity_poly.type
_entity_poly.pdbx_seq_one_letter_code
_entity_poly.pdbx_strand_id
1 'polypeptide(L)'
;MTTTHWIRHGLAALALMASPWLQAQTIIKFGHYGPPTDPVHVGALKFKEVVEKESNGAFKVEIFPQEQLGKGADMIIGTQVGSIEVSVTGNPFFGGVSPQQAALDIPFLFRSPAHAYRVIDGPIGRELMEKFEAKGLKGLAYWEIGFRNITNSVRPIRTPADLKGMKLRTTPNPMHIEAFKLWGANPTPMAISEVYLALNTRTVDGQENPTVLIAKAKFQEVQKYMSVTRHAFTAAPLVMNLARFNSLSPQHQALFMKAAHEGSLAERKSNQDLEAESMAQIKKAGVEVIENIDTEPFRSMVYQPVRKLYADKFGSELLNKIDAAQ
;
A
#
# COMPACT_ATOMS: atom_id res chain seq x y z
N MET A 1 17.73 0.62 -90.30
CA MET A 1 18.53 -0.29 -89.48
C MET A 1 18.51 0.26 -88.07
N THR A 2 17.85 -0.43 -87.31
CA THR A 2 18.03 -1.22 -86.11
C THR A 2 17.77 -0.38 -84.85
N THR A 3 16.60 -0.47 -84.26
CA THR A 3 16.12 -1.38 -83.19
C THR A 3 16.90 -1.32 -81.87
N THR A 4 16.12 -1.10 -80.79
CA THR A 4 16.27 -1.68 -79.47
C THR A 4 17.11 -0.94 -78.47
N HIS A 5 16.42 -0.14 -77.59
CA HIS A 5 16.76 0.04 -76.19
C HIS A 5 15.52 0.53 -75.43
N TRP A 6 14.57 -0.31 -75.20
CA TRP A 6 13.51 -0.16 -74.22
C TRP A 6 13.38 -1.45 -73.42
N ILE A 7 13.90 -1.57 -72.21
CA ILE A 7 13.53 -2.44 -71.12
C ILE A 7 14.67 -2.38 -70.08
N ARG A 8 14.60 -1.46 -69.09
CA ARG A 8 15.38 -1.53 -67.85
C ARG A 8 14.96 -0.39 -66.87
N HIS A 9 13.70 -0.19 -66.58
CA HIS A 9 13.28 0.68 -65.45
C HIS A 9 11.96 0.19 -64.85
N GLY A 10 11.94 -0.97 -64.27
CA GLY A 10 10.70 -1.55 -63.75
C GLY A 10 10.83 -2.45 -62.55
N LEU A 11 11.81 -2.21 -61.63
CA LEU A 11 11.98 -3.09 -60.46
C LEU A 11 12.59 -2.38 -59.21
N ALA A 12 12.32 -1.11 -59.02
CA ALA A 12 12.85 -0.37 -57.86
C ALA A 12 11.77 0.32 -56.98
N ALA A 13 10.50 -0.11 -57.06
CA ALA A 13 9.41 0.60 -56.39
C ALA A 13 8.58 -0.25 -55.40
N LEU A 14 9.08 -1.36 -54.83
CA LEU A 14 8.30 -2.23 -53.93
C LEU A 14 9.02 -2.59 -52.59
N ALA A 15 10.04 -1.85 -52.16
CA ALA A 15 10.78 -2.15 -50.95
C ALA A 15 10.61 -1.09 -49.82
N LEU A 16 9.55 -0.28 -49.83
CA LEU A 16 9.39 0.87 -48.90
C LEU A 16 8.14 0.82 -48.01
N MET A 17 7.54 -0.37 -47.77
CA MET A 17 6.36 -0.47 -46.91
C MET A 17 6.45 -1.50 -45.79
N ALA A 18 7.60 -1.65 -45.18
CA ALA A 18 7.71 -2.39 -43.93
C ALA A 18 8.63 -1.64 -42.95
N SER A 19 8.36 -0.36 -42.69
CA SER A 19 8.88 0.25 -41.49
C SER A 19 8.05 -0.33 -40.32
N PRO A 20 8.64 -1.13 -39.42
CA PRO A 20 7.96 -1.44 -38.21
C PRO A 20 7.72 -0.07 -37.54
N TRP A 21 6.47 0.28 -37.33
CA TRP A 21 6.11 1.43 -36.51
C TRP A 21 6.81 1.23 -35.17
N LEU A 22 7.87 1.96 -34.94
CA LEU A 22 8.47 2.08 -33.59
C LEU A 22 7.41 2.77 -32.73
N GLN A 23 6.48 1.98 -32.22
CA GLN A 23 5.47 2.49 -31.30
C GLN A 23 6.25 2.95 -30.07
N ALA A 24 6.30 4.27 -29.85
CA ALA A 24 7.00 4.85 -28.74
C ALA A 24 6.49 4.18 -27.44
N GLN A 25 7.39 3.50 -26.73
CA GLN A 25 7.08 2.79 -25.50
C GLN A 25 6.51 3.77 -24.47
N THR A 26 5.32 3.47 -23.95
CA THR A 26 4.67 4.29 -22.95
C THR A 26 5.28 4.04 -21.57
N ILE A 27 5.80 5.06 -20.94
CA ILE A 27 6.34 4.98 -19.57
C ILE A 27 5.20 5.00 -18.56
N ILE A 28 5.25 4.10 -17.60
CA ILE A 28 4.36 3.99 -16.44
C ILE A 28 5.20 4.22 -15.20
N LYS A 29 5.13 5.40 -14.60
CA LYS A 29 5.76 5.67 -13.31
C LYS A 29 4.96 5.01 -12.22
N PHE A 30 5.62 4.15 -11.44
CA PHE A 30 5.04 3.43 -10.33
C PHE A 30 5.70 3.85 -9.01
N GLY A 31 5.00 4.65 -8.18
CA GLY A 31 5.48 5.08 -6.87
C GLY A 31 5.02 4.18 -5.73
N HIS A 32 5.91 3.91 -4.74
CA HIS A 32 5.54 3.20 -3.52
C HIS A 32 6.33 3.65 -2.28
N TYR A 33 5.79 3.30 -1.10
CA TYR A 33 6.26 3.78 0.21
C TYR A 33 7.51 3.06 0.74
N GLY A 34 7.71 1.79 0.41
CA GLY A 34 8.71 0.92 1.05
C GLY A 34 10.11 1.00 0.41
N PRO A 35 11.15 0.60 1.14
CA PRO A 35 12.48 0.42 0.55
C PRO A 35 12.51 -0.76 -0.45
N PRO A 36 13.57 -0.87 -1.28
CA PRO A 36 13.70 -1.97 -2.25
C PRO A 36 13.73 -3.38 -1.64
N THR A 37 13.92 -3.49 -0.33
CA THR A 37 13.90 -4.75 0.43
C THR A 37 12.54 -5.10 1.03
N ASP A 38 11.55 -4.21 0.87
CA ASP A 38 10.18 -4.39 1.39
C ASP A 38 9.34 -5.24 0.44
N PRO A 39 8.39 -6.05 0.93
CA PRO A 39 7.46 -6.83 0.11
C PRO A 39 6.72 -6.02 -0.96
N VAL A 40 6.38 -4.76 -0.69
CA VAL A 40 5.74 -3.89 -1.69
C VAL A 40 6.59 -3.73 -2.96
N HIS A 41 7.92 -3.71 -2.82
CA HIS A 41 8.80 -3.65 -3.99
C HIS A 41 8.80 -4.96 -4.79
N VAL A 42 8.70 -6.10 -4.12
CA VAL A 42 8.54 -7.41 -4.78
C VAL A 42 7.26 -7.44 -5.61
N GLY A 43 6.15 -6.94 -5.05
CA GLY A 43 4.89 -6.78 -5.78
C GLY A 43 5.02 -5.82 -6.97
N ALA A 44 5.72 -4.70 -6.80
CA ALA A 44 5.95 -3.73 -7.89
C ALA A 44 6.81 -4.32 -9.02
N LEU A 45 7.82 -5.13 -8.69
CA LEU A 45 8.62 -5.87 -9.68
C LEU A 45 7.77 -6.90 -10.43
N LYS A 46 6.89 -7.61 -9.73
CA LYS A 46 5.97 -8.56 -10.38
C LYS A 46 4.97 -7.85 -11.29
N PHE A 47 4.40 -6.74 -10.84
CA PHE A 47 3.53 -5.89 -11.68
C PHE A 47 4.27 -5.44 -12.96
N LYS A 48 5.50 -4.94 -12.81
CA LYS A 48 6.37 -4.55 -13.93
C LYS A 48 6.60 -5.70 -14.90
N GLU A 49 7.01 -6.87 -14.39
CA GLU A 49 7.25 -8.07 -15.21
C GLU A 49 6.05 -8.41 -16.07
N VAL A 50 4.86 -8.47 -15.47
CA VAL A 50 3.62 -8.85 -16.17
C VAL A 50 3.25 -7.81 -17.22
N VAL A 51 3.27 -6.51 -16.86
CA VAL A 51 2.92 -5.42 -17.78
C VAL A 51 3.87 -5.38 -18.97
N GLU A 52 5.18 -5.39 -18.75
CA GLU A 52 6.17 -5.27 -19.83
C GLU A 52 6.15 -6.48 -20.75
N LYS A 53 6.08 -7.70 -20.19
CA LYS A 53 6.08 -8.95 -20.93
C LYS A 53 4.82 -9.11 -21.79
N GLU A 54 3.64 -8.95 -21.17
CA GLU A 54 2.37 -9.26 -21.83
C GLU A 54 1.85 -8.12 -22.71
N SER A 55 2.41 -6.91 -22.59
CA SER A 55 2.15 -5.83 -23.55
C SER A 55 3.04 -5.89 -24.79
N ASN A 56 3.91 -6.90 -24.93
CA ASN A 56 4.93 -6.97 -25.98
C ASN A 56 5.76 -5.70 -26.09
N GLY A 57 6.10 -5.08 -24.95
CA GLY A 57 6.92 -3.88 -24.86
C GLY A 57 6.19 -2.56 -25.16
N ALA A 58 4.86 -2.56 -25.27
CA ALA A 58 4.09 -1.31 -25.43
C ALA A 58 4.20 -0.39 -24.21
N PHE A 59 4.44 -0.96 -23.03
CA PHE A 59 4.66 -0.22 -21.80
C PHE A 59 6.02 -0.53 -21.18
N LYS A 60 6.59 0.47 -20.48
CA LYS A 60 7.77 0.35 -19.64
C LYS A 60 7.39 0.85 -18.24
N VAL A 61 7.56 0.03 -17.21
CA VAL A 61 7.27 0.40 -15.83
C VAL A 61 8.57 0.86 -15.16
N GLU A 62 8.58 2.09 -14.69
CA GLU A 62 9.66 2.67 -13.89
C GLU A 62 9.22 2.77 -12.44
N ILE A 63 9.90 2.03 -11.56
CA ILE A 63 9.53 1.93 -10.13
C ILE A 63 10.31 2.96 -9.33
N PHE A 64 9.61 3.73 -8.50
CA PHE A 64 10.12 4.76 -7.61
C PHE A 64 9.80 4.40 -6.15
N PRO A 65 10.74 3.74 -5.42
CA PRO A 65 10.56 3.32 -4.05
C PRO A 65 10.71 4.47 -3.05
N GLN A 66 10.41 4.21 -1.77
CA GLN A 66 10.69 5.09 -0.62
C GLN A 66 10.14 6.52 -0.78
N GLU A 67 8.93 6.64 -1.29
CA GLU A 67 8.27 7.95 -1.48
C GLU A 67 9.06 8.93 -2.37
N GLN A 68 9.88 8.44 -3.31
CA GLN A 68 10.66 9.29 -4.24
C GLN A 68 9.79 10.21 -5.11
N LEU A 69 8.53 9.84 -5.36
CA LEU A 69 7.56 10.67 -6.11
C LEU A 69 6.68 11.53 -5.21
N GLY A 70 7.00 11.62 -3.91
CA GLY A 70 6.22 12.34 -2.91
C GLY A 70 5.76 11.44 -1.77
N LYS A 71 5.40 12.04 -0.63
CA LYS A 71 4.84 11.34 0.53
C LYS A 71 3.52 10.64 0.15
N GLY A 72 3.06 9.69 0.95
CA GLY A 72 1.88 8.88 0.62
C GLY A 72 0.67 9.67 0.09
N ALA A 73 0.30 10.78 0.74
CA ALA A 73 -0.79 11.64 0.27
C ALA A 73 -0.45 12.36 -1.04
N ASP A 74 0.79 12.81 -1.22
CA ASP A 74 1.25 13.51 -2.44
C ASP A 74 1.26 12.54 -3.64
N MET A 75 1.68 11.28 -3.44
CA MET A 75 1.59 10.24 -4.48
C MET A 75 0.15 10.00 -4.93
N ILE A 76 -0.81 9.97 -4.00
CA ILE A 76 -2.24 9.84 -4.33
C ILE A 76 -2.69 11.02 -5.19
N ILE A 77 -2.37 12.26 -4.78
CA ILE A 77 -2.68 13.48 -5.54
C ILE A 77 -1.99 13.45 -6.91
N GLY A 78 -0.71 13.11 -6.96
CA GLY A 78 0.04 12.97 -8.20
C GLY A 78 -0.60 11.95 -9.16
N THR A 79 -1.14 10.85 -8.62
CA THR A 79 -1.88 9.86 -9.42
C THR A 79 -3.24 10.40 -9.88
N GLN A 80 -3.95 11.18 -9.04
CA GLN A 80 -5.22 11.82 -9.45
C GLN A 80 -5.03 12.77 -10.63
N VAL A 81 -3.99 13.61 -10.60
CA VAL A 81 -3.73 14.60 -11.66
C VAL A 81 -2.94 14.04 -12.84
N GLY A 82 -2.47 12.78 -12.78
CA GLY A 82 -1.79 12.09 -13.86
C GLY A 82 -0.30 12.43 -14.02
N SER A 83 0.36 13.04 -13.03
CA SER A 83 1.81 13.19 -12.99
C SER A 83 2.54 11.89 -12.59
N ILE A 84 1.79 10.96 -11.96
CA ILE A 84 2.15 9.59 -11.65
C ILE A 84 1.09 8.69 -12.27
N GLU A 85 1.50 7.63 -12.97
CA GLU A 85 0.54 6.72 -13.60
C GLU A 85 -0.06 5.73 -12.58
N VAL A 86 0.79 5.16 -11.71
CA VAL A 86 0.40 4.14 -10.72
C VAL A 86 1.06 4.46 -9.39
N SER A 87 0.32 4.30 -8.31
CA SER A 87 0.89 4.38 -6.96
C SER A 87 0.25 3.38 -6.00
N VAL A 88 1.04 2.93 -5.01
CA VAL A 88 0.58 2.14 -3.87
C VAL A 88 1.06 2.76 -2.57
N THR A 89 0.13 3.00 -1.66
CA THR A 89 0.41 3.48 -0.30
C THR A 89 -0.62 2.93 0.68
N GLY A 90 -0.35 3.06 1.97
CA GLY A 90 -1.25 2.55 3.01
C GLY A 90 -2.64 3.18 2.94
N ASN A 91 -3.66 2.36 3.16
CA ASN A 91 -5.06 2.78 3.21
C ASN A 91 -5.31 4.03 4.09
N PRO A 92 -4.62 4.22 5.23
CA PRO A 92 -4.77 5.40 6.07
C PRO A 92 -4.57 6.75 5.37
N PHE A 93 -3.88 6.79 4.23
CA PHE A 93 -3.61 8.04 3.48
C PHE A 93 -4.73 8.42 2.51
N PHE A 94 -5.70 7.53 2.27
CA PHE A 94 -6.80 7.77 1.33
C PHE A 94 -7.97 8.57 1.91
N GLY A 95 -7.89 9.04 3.16
CA GLY A 95 -8.99 9.76 3.83
C GLY A 95 -9.48 11.01 3.10
N GLY A 96 -8.60 11.71 2.36
CA GLY A 96 -8.97 12.88 1.54
C GLY A 96 -9.68 12.52 0.23
N VAL A 97 -9.51 11.29 -0.24
CA VAL A 97 -10.05 10.81 -1.54
C VAL A 97 -11.29 9.96 -1.33
N SER A 98 -11.23 8.99 -0.44
CA SER A 98 -12.33 8.09 -0.11
C SER A 98 -12.40 7.88 1.40
N PRO A 99 -13.10 8.77 2.13
CA PRO A 99 -13.15 8.70 3.60
C PRO A 99 -13.73 7.40 4.14
N GLN A 100 -14.58 6.70 3.38
CA GLN A 100 -15.16 5.41 3.77
C GLN A 100 -14.11 4.31 3.89
N GLN A 101 -12.95 4.46 3.23
CA GLN A 101 -11.81 3.55 3.37
C GLN A 101 -11.33 3.43 4.83
N ALA A 102 -11.57 4.45 5.65
CA ALA A 102 -11.21 4.44 7.07
C ALA A 102 -11.84 3.27 7.85
N ALA A 103 -12.92 2.65 7.36
CA ALA A 103 -13.47 1.44 7.96
C ALA A 103 -12.44 0.32 8.08
N LEU A 104 -11.61 0.13 7.04
CA LEU A 104 -10.61 -0.94 6.98
C LEU A 104 -9.47 -0.79 8.02
N ASP A 105 -9.31 0.40 8.58
CA ASP A 105 -8.26 0.73 9.56
C ASP A 105 -8.77 0.74 11.02
N ILE A 106 -10.03 0.36 11.26
CA ILE A 106 -10.59 0.27 12.61
C ILE A 106 -9.82 -0.80 13.39
N PRO A 107 -9.27 -0.47 14.57
CA PRO A 107 -8.54 -1.44 15.38
C PRO A 107 -9.39 -2.66 15.72
N PHE A 108 -8.77 -3.85 15.65
CA PHE A 108 -9.38 -5.16 15.91
C PHE A 108 -10.57 -5.52 15.01
N LEU A 109 -10.74 -4.82 13.88
CA LEU A 109 -11.77 -5.15 12.89
C LEU A 109 -11.52 -6.54 12.27
N PHE A 110 -10.29 -6.79 11.85
CA PHE A 110 -9.90 -8.05 11.23
C PHE A 110 -9.35 -9.04 12.26
N ARG A 111 -9.85 -10.28 12.23
CA ARG A 111 -9.47 -11.34 13.16
C ARG A 111 -8.23 -12.12 12.71
N SER A 112 -7.97 -12.13 11.41
CA SER A 112 -6.86 -12.86 10.79
C SER A 112 -6.55 -12.30 9.40
N PRO A 113 -5.40 -12.63 8.80
CA PRO A 113 -5.11 -12.32 7.41
C PRO A 113 -6.18 -12.87 6.45
N ALA A 114 -6.63 -14.11 6.68
CA ALA A 114 -7.68 -14.72 5.86
C ALA A 114 -9.01 -13.93 5.90
N HIS A 115 -9.40 -13.40 7.07
CA HIS A 115 -10.58 -12.53 7.17
C HIS A 115 -10.34 -11.21 6.41
N ALA A 116 -9.18 -10.57 6.56
CA ALA A 116 -8.84 -9.35 5.84
C ALA A 116 -8.90 -9.58 4.31
N TYR A 117 -8.30 -10.65 3.81
CA TYR A 117 -8.31 -10.96 2.37
C TYR A 117 -9.70 -11.22 1.83
N ARG A 118 -10.57 -11.96 2.54
CA ARG A 118 -11.97 -12.16 2.11
C ARG A 118 -12.72 -10.83 1.94
N VAL A 119 -12.43 -9.86 2.79
CA VAL A 119 -13.06 -8.53 2.72
C VAL A 119 -12.48 -7.71 1.56
N ILE A 120 -11.14 -7.54 1.51
CA ILE A 120 -10.51 -6.61 0.57
C ILE A 120 -10.47 -7.15 -0.88
N ASP A 121 -10.41 -8.47 -1.08
CA ASP A 121 -10.45 -9.09 -2.42
C ASP A 121 -11.89 -9.43 -2.84
N GLY A 122 -12.82 -9.38 -1.91
CA GLY A 122 -14.23 -9.69 -2.09
C GLY A 122 -15.09 -8.53 -2.64
N PRO A 123 -16.41 -8.69 -2.61
CA PRO A 123 -17.35 -7.65 -3.06
C PRO A 123 -17.20 -6.33 -2.31
N ILE A 124 -16.90 -6.38 -1.01
CA ILE A 124 -16.72 -5.19 -0.16
C ILE A 124 -15.53 -4.36 -0.64
N GLY A 125 -14.38 -5.00 -0.88
CA GLY A 125 -13.20 -4.32 -1.39
C GLY A 125 -13.42 -3.73 -2.78
N ARG A 126 -14.13 -4.44 -3.67
CA ARG A 126 -14.50 -3.90 -4.99
C ARG A 126 -15.38 -2.66 -4.88
N GLU A 127 -16.44 -2.71 -4.06
CA GLU A 127 -17.32 -1.55 -3.81
C GLU A 127 -16.50 -0.33 -3.31
N LEU A 128 -15.55 -0.55 -2.41
CA LEU A 128 -14.68 0.51 -1.91
C LEU A 128 -13.72 1.06 -2.97
N MET A 129 -13.15 0.18 -3.84
CA MET A 129 -12.27 0.58 -4.94
C MET A 129 -13.02 1.42 -6.01
N GLU A 130 -14.27 1.08 -6.32
CA GLU A 130 -15.09 1.81 -7.28
C GLU A 130 -15.32 3.27 -6.85
N LYS A 131 -15.37 3.55 -5.53
CA LYS A 131 -15.51 4.92 -5.02
C LYS A 131 -14.33 5.84 -5.38
N PHE A 132 -13.17 5.29 -5.72
CA PHE A 132 -12.03 6.07 -6.19
C PHE A 132 -12.25 6.72 -7.55
N GLU A 133 -13.12 6.15 -8.40
CA GLU A 133 -13.36 6.67 -9.76
C GLU A 133 -13.95 8.09 -9.73
N ALA A 134 -14.82 8.39 -8.76
CA ALA A 134 -15.37 9.74 -8.55
C ALA A 134 -14.29 10.79 -8.21
N LYS A 135 -13.05 10.33 -7.93
CA LYS A 135 -11.91 11.17 -7.58
C LYS A 135 -10.76 11.05 -8.57
N GLY A 136 -11.02 10.53 -9.79
CA GLY A 136 -10.03 10.45 -10.84
C GLY A 136 -9.01 9.32 -10.68
N LEU A 137 -9.29 8.34 -9.83
CA LEU A 137 -8.43 7.17 -9.61
C LEU A 137 -9.16 5.89 -9.99
N LYS A 138 -8.45 4.96 -10.63
CA LYS A 138 -8.87 3.57 -10.80
C LYS A 138 -8.23 2.71 -9.73
N GLY A 139 -9.03 2.10 -8.86
CA GLY A 139 -8.56 1.06 -7.97
C GLY A 139 -8.26 -0.22 -8.75
N LEU A 140 -7.03 -0.75 -8.62
CA LEU A 140 -6.59 -1.94 -9.33
C LEU A 140 -6.62 -3.19 -8.43
N ALA A 141 -6.06 -3.10 -7.23
CA ALA A 141 -6.05 -4.16 -6.23
C ALA A 141 -5.77 -3.61 -4.84
N TYR A 142 -6.12 -4.37 -3.79
CA TYR A 142 -5.52 -4.18 -2.48
C TYR A 142 -4.28 -5.05 -2.33
N TRP A 143 -3.17 -4.41 -1.97
CA TRP A 143 -1.99 -5.06 -1.45
C TRP A 143 -2.03 -5.03 0.07
N GLU A 144 -0.96 -5.48 0.74
CA GLU A 144 -0.91 -5.60 2.19
C GLU A 144 0.27 -4.81 2.76
N ILE A 145 0.09 -4.19 3.93
CA ILE A 145 1.21 -3.84 4.80
C ILE A 145 1.24 -4.82 5.97
N GLY A 146 0.08 -5.23 6.48
CA GLY A 146 -0.08 -6.30 7.46
C GLY A 146 -0.61 -5.86 8.81
N PHE A 147 -0.53 -6.77 9.81
CA PHE A 147 -0.94 -6.51 11.19
C PHE A 147 0.09 -5.70 11.95
N ARG A 148 -0.36 -4.62 12.56
CA ARG A 148 0.46 -3.58 13.18
C ARG A 148 0.77 -3.88 14.63
N ASN A 149 2.01 -3.62 15.01
CA ASN A 149 2.57 -3.77 16.35
C ASN A 149 3.16 -2.44 16.80
N ILE A 150 3.31 -2.23 18.09
CA ILE A 150 3.82 -0.97 18.65
C ILE A 150 5.31 -1.12 18.97
N THR A 151 6.16 -0.18 18.55
CA THR A 151 7.52 -0.04 19.05
C THR A 151 7.72 1.28 19.78
N ASN A 152 8.61 1.32 20.76
CA ASN A 152 8.96 2.54 21.47
C ASN A 152 10.33 2.43 22.18
N SER A 153 10.82 3.56 22.69
CA SER A 153 12.10 3.62 23.44
C SER A 153 11.94 3.96 24.92
N VAL A 154 10.70 3.96 25.46
CA VAL A 154 10.40 4.41 26.83
C VAL A 154 10.21 3.24 27.80
N ARG A 155 9.30 2.30 27.50
CA ARG A 155 8.95 1.14 28.34
C ARG A 155 8.25 0.05 27.56
N PRO A 156 8.27 -1.22 28.06
CA PRO A 156 7.42 -2.27 27.51
C PRO A 156 5.94 -1.88 27.62
N ILE A 157 5.15 -2.20 26.57
CA ILE A 157 3.70 -2.00 26.57
C ILE A 157 3.05 -3.38 26.71
N ARG A 158 2.38 -3.61 27.84
CA ARG A 158 1.65 -4.84 28.15
C ARG A 158 0.15 -4.59 28.31
N THR A 159 -0.22 -3.37 28.68
CA THR A 159 -1.60 -2.90 28.88
C THR A 159 -1.80 -1.54 28.22
N PRO A 160 -3.04 -1.08 27.98
CA PRO A 160 -3.30 0.26 27.48
C PRO A 160 -2.72 1.37 28.37
N ALA A 161 -2.70 1.16 29.71
CA ALA A 161 -2.15 2.14 30.65
C ALA A 161 -0.68 2.48 30.41
N ASP A 162 0.09 1.54 29.82
CA ASP A 162 1.50 1.75 29.49
C ASP A 162 1.70 2.75 28.36
N LEU A 163 0.65 3.04 27.57
CA LEU A 163 0.67 4.05 26.48
C LEU A 163 0.47 5.48 26.99
N LYS A 164 0.03 5.64 28.26
CA LYS A 164 -0.34 6.96 28.79
C LYS A 164 0.80 7.97 28.68
N GLY A 165 0.51 9.10 28.01
CA GLY A 165 1.43 10.23 27.83
C GLY A 165 2.50 10.01 26.77
N MET A 166 2.59 8.82 26.14
CA MET A 166 3.60 8.49 25.14
C MET A 166 3.33 9.26 23.84
N LYS A 167 4.33 9.94 23.31
CA LYS A 167 4.27 10.56 21.98
C LYS A 167 4.45 9.46 20.93
N LEU A 168 3.37 9.06 20.29
CA LEU A 168 3.38 7.96 19.36
C LEU A 168 3.12 8.45 17.93
N ARG A 169 4.04 8.19 17.04
CA ARG A 169 3.77 8.41 15.61
C ARG A 169 2.68 7.46 15.14
N THR A 170 1.68 8.00 14.49
CA THR A 170 0.63 7.22 13.81
C THR A 170 0.52 7.61 12.34
N THR A 171 -0.32 6.89 11.61
CA THR A 171 -0.82 7.32 10.31
C THR A 171 -1.83 8.47 10.46
N PRO A 172 -2.16 9.23 9.41
CA PRO A 172 -3.13 10.32 9.47
C PRO A 172 -4.60 9.84 9.53
N ASN A 173 -4.86 8.55 9.68
CA ASN A 173 -6.20 7.99 9.76
C ASN A 173 -6.89 8.36 11.08
N PRO A 174 -8.11 8.94 11.05
CA PRO A 174 -8.83 9.32 12.26
C PRO A 174 -9.16 8.13 13.17
N MET A 175 -9.32 6.91 12.64
CA MET A 175 -9.57 5.70 13.44
C MET A 175 -8.34 5.32 14.28
N HIS A 176 -7.14 5.39 13.70
CA HIS A 176 -5.88 5.17 14.44
C HIS A 176 -5.65 6.27 15.48
N ILE A 177 -5.80 7.54 15.08
CA ILE A 177 -5.62 8.69 15.98
C ILE A 177 -6.53 8.56 17.19
N GLU A 178 -7.81 8.27 17.00
CA GLU A 178 -8.77 8.13 18.08
C GLU A 178 -8.44 6.95 19.01
N ALA A 179 -8.09 5.80 18.45
CA ALA A 179 -7.71 4.64 19.25
C ALA A 179 -6.53 4.95 20.17
N PHE A 180 -5.47 5.58 19.66
CA PHE A 180 -4.31 5.93 20.50
C PHE A 180 -4.63 7.00 21.54
N LYS A 181 -5.53 7.95 21.26
CA LYS A 181 -6.04 8.89 22.26
C LYS A 181 -6.80 8.17 23.37
N LEU A 182 -7.67 7.23 23.03
CA LEU A 182 -8.42 6.43 23.99
C LEU A 182 -7.52 5.58 24.87
N TRP A 183 -6.40 5.08 24.35
CA TRP A 183 -5.35 4.40 25.15
C TRP A 183 -4.48 5.38 25.94
N GLY A 184 -4.72 6.70 25.85
CA GLY A 184 -4.02 7.74 26.62
C GLY A 184 -2.69 8.19 26.01
N ALA A 185 -2.33 7.77 24.80
CA ALA A 185 -1.16 8.26 24.09
C ALA A 185 -1.41 9.64 23.44
N ASN A 186 -0.34 10.28 23.03
CA ASN A 186 -0.33 11.52 22.24
C ASN A 186 0.03 11.19 20.78
N PRO A 187 -0.95 10.88 19.92
CA PRO A 187 -0.68 10.50 18.52
C PRO A 187 -0.20 11.69 17.70
N THR A 188 0.87 11.48 16.93
CA THR A 188 1.47 12.47 16.03
C THR A 188 1.50 11.91 14.61
N PRO A 189 0.56 12.29 13.73
CA PRO A 189 0.53 11.82 12.34
C PRO A 189 1.71 12.34 11.53
N MET A 190 2.37 11.45 10.77
CA MET A 190 3.42 11.82 9.81
C MET A 190 3.62 10.75 8.73
N ALA A 191 4.24 11.13 7.60
CA ALA A 191 4.59 10.22 6.52
C ALA A 191 5.63 9.17 6.97
N ILE A 192 5.69 8.02 6.28
CA ILE A 192 6.59 6.93 6.67
C ILE A 192 8.07 7.32 6.51
N SER A 193 8.40 8.11 5.50
CA SER A 193 9.75 8.61 5.24
C SER A 193 10.31 9.51 6.36
N GLU A 194 9.45 10.08 7.20
CA GLU A 194 9.85 10.95 8.32
C GLU A 194 10.08 10.18 9.62
N VAL A 195 9.58 8.93 9.72
CA VAL A 195 9.48 8.20 10.99
C VAL A 195 10.85 7.86 11.57
N TYR A 196 11.79 7.35 10.76
CA TYR A 196 13.12 6.99 11.28
C TYR A 196 13.81 8.18 11.95
N LEU A 197 13.82 9.34 11.29
CA LEU A 197 14.42 10.56 11.85
C LEU A 197 13.71 11.02 13.12
N ALA A 198 12.36 11.00 13.12
CA ALA A 198 11.57 11.40 14.28
C ALA A 198 11.81 10.49 15.51
N LEU A 199 11.99 9.18 15.30
CA LEU A 199 12.38 8.23 16.35
C LEU A 199 13.82 8.45 16.82
N ASN A 200 14.76 8.63 15.90
CA ASN A 200 16.17 8.84 16.21
C ASN A 200 16.41 10.13 17.01
N THR A 201 15.71 11.20 16.66
CA THR A 201 15.79 12.50 17.36
C THR A 201 14.90 12.57 18.60
N ARG A 202 14.14 11.50 18.91
CA ARG A 202 13.16 11.46 20.01
C ARG A 202 12.07 12.55 19.93
N THR A 203 11.76 13.01 18.72
CA THR A 203 10.59 13.87 18.47
C THR A 203 9.31 13.12 18.82
N VAL A 204 9.31 11.81 18.57
CA VAL A 204 8.31 10.85 19.06
C VAL A 204 9.01 9.73 19.83
N ASP A 205 8.29 9.13 20.79
CA ASP A 205 8.80 8.06 21.65
C ASP A 205 8.74 6.71 20.95
N GLY A 206 7.76 6.54 20.04
CA GLY A 206 7.49 5.29 19.36
C GLY A 206 6.64 5.46 18.11
N GLN A 207 6.36 4.33 17.50
CA GLN A 207 5.54 4.21 16.29
C GLN A 207 4.80 2.86 16.29
N GLU A 208 3.95 2.65 15.29
CA GLU A 208 3.26 1.38 15.08
C GLU A 208 3.26 1.01 13.59
N ASN A 209 3.66 -0.22 13.30
CA ASN A 209 3.71 -0.80 11.95
C ASN A 209 3.78 -2.33 12.04
N PRO A 210 3.56 -3.05 10.93
CA PRO A 210 3.82 -4.47 10.84
C PRO A 210 5.31 -4.82 11.02
N THR A 211 5.57 -6.04 11.50
CA THR A 211 6.90 -6.55 11.82
C THR A 211 7.88 -6.41 10.67
N VAL A 212 7.46 -6.81 9.46
CA VAL A 212 8.32 -6.76 8.27
C VAL A 212 8.72 -5.32 7.96
N LEU A 213 7.76 -4.39 7.94
CA LEU A 213 8.06 -2.97 7.69
C LEU A 213 8.96 -2.38 8.78
N ILE A 214 8.76 -2.71 10.06
CA ILE A 214 9.65 -2.30 11.16
C ILE A 214 11.10 -2.70 10.86
N ALA A 215 11.32 -3.96 10.46
CA ALA A 215 12.63 -4.48 10.16
C ALA A 215 13.25 -3.86 8.89
N LYS A 216 12.47 -3.77 7.80
CA LYS A 216 12.97 -3.25 6.51
C LYS A 216 13.19 -1.72 6.52
N ALA A 217 12.41 -0.98 7.30
CA ALA A 217 12.62 0.46 7.55
C ALA A 217 13.63 0.73 8.69
N LYS A 218 14.24 -0.31 9.27
CA LYS A 218 15.32 -0.24 10.28
C LYS A 218 14.89 0.45 11.58
N PHE A 219 13.61 0.44 11.94
CA PHE A 219 13.15 1.09 13.16
C PHE A 219 13.72 0.44 14.42
N GLN A 220 14.10 -0.85 14.37
CA GLN A 220 14.79 -1.57 15.46
C GLN A 220 16.16 -0.96 15.83
N GLU A 221 16.77 -0.14 14.96
CA GLU A 221 18.03 0.54 15.28
C GLU A 221 17.82 1.72 16.25
N VAL A 222 16.61 2.26 16.30
CA VAL A 222 16.24 3.47 17.06
C VAL A 222 15.09 3.23 18.06
N GLN A 223 14.71 1.97 18.29
CA GLN A 223 13.66 1.57 19.23
C GLN A 223 14.18 0.50 20.19
N LYS A 224 13.67 0.47 21.44
CA LYS A 224 14.12 -0.45 22.49
C LYS A 224 13.14 -1.57 22.78
N TYR A 225 11.85 -1.34 22.57
CA TYR A 225 10.77 -2.25 22.89
C TYR A 225 9.87 -2.44 21.69
N MET A 226 9.39 -3.67 21.50
CA MET A 226 8.35 -4.01 20.56
C MET A 226 7.26 -4.81 21.26
N SER A 227 6.03 -4.35 21.20
CA SER A 227 4.85 -5.03 21.75
C SER A 227 3.98 -5.55 20.61
N VAL A 228 3.83 -6.89 20.55
CA VAL A 228 3.11 -7.59 19.48
C VAL A 228 1.61 -7.52 19.75
N THR A 229 1.04 -6.35 19.54
CA THR A 229 -0.37 -6.05 19.82
C THR A 229 -1.32 -6.47 18.70
N ARG A 230 -0.83 -6.57 17.45
CA ARG A 230 -1.64 -6.88 16.25
C ARG A 230 -2.97 -6.11 16.20
N HIS A 231 -2.94 -4.87 16.67
CA HIS A 231 -4.13 -4.06 16.98
C HIS A 231 -4.90 -3.57 15.74
N ALA A 232 -4.27 -3.51 14.58
CA ALA A 232 -4.94 -3.14 13.33
C ALA A 232 -4.28 -3.87 12.14
N PHE A 233 -5.05 -4.11 11.10
CA PHE A 233 -4.54 -4.54 9.80
C PHE A 233 -4.53 -3.35 8.85
N THR A 234 -3.48 -3.19 8.05
CA THR A 234 -3.42 -2.15 7.03
C THR A 234 -3.34 -2.78 5.65
N ALA A 235 -4.36 -2.51 4.84
CA ALA A 235 -4.34 -2.72 3.41
C ALA A 235 -3.59 -1.59 2.70
N ALA A 236 -3.12 -1.84 1.48
CA ALA A 236 -2.47 -0.84 0.64
C ALA A 236 -3.16 -0.79 -0.73
N PRO A 237 -4.08 0.15 -0.97
CA PRO A 237 -4.68 0.32 -2.28
C PRO A 237 -3.63 0.64 -3.34
N LEU A 238 -3.58 -0.17 -4.41
CA LEU A 238 -2.89 0.11 -5.64
C LEU A 238 -3.86 0.84 -6.56
N VAL A 239 -3.52 2.05 -6.94
CA VAL A 239 -4.37 2.91 -7.77
C VAL A 239 -3.63 3.38 -9.02
N MET A 240 -4.40 3.63 -10.09
CA MET A 240 -3.93 4.20 -11.34
C MET A 240 -4.72 5.48 -11.66
N ASN A 241 -4.13 6.41 -12.37
CA ASN A 241 -4.85 7.55 -12.92
C ASN A 241 -6.02 7.07 -13.79
N LEU A 242 -7.25 7.51 -13.48
CA LEU A 242 -8.46 7.03 -14.14
C LEU A 242 -8.49 7.38 -15.63
N ALA A 243 -8.12 8.62 -16.00
CA ALA A 243 -8.10 9.04 -17.41
C ALA A 243 -7.11 8.20 -18.21
N ARG A 244 -5.93 7.93 -17.62
CA ARG A 244 -4.92 7.05 -18.24
C ARG A 244 -5.45 5.62 -18.39
N PHE A 245 -6.06 5.05 -17.35
CA PHE A 245 -6.66 3.71 -17.42
C PHE A 245 -7.73 3.64 -18.51
N ASN A 246 -8.63 4.61 -18.59
CA ASN A 246 -9.71 4.66 -19.58
C ASN A 246 -9.19 4.87 -21.02
N SER A 247 -8.01 5.44 -21.21
CA SER A 247 -7.37 5.57 -22.53
C SER A 247 -6.74 4.27 -23.05
N LEU A 248 -6.62 3.25 -22.20
CA LEU A 248 -6.10 1.94 -22.58
C LEU A 248 -7.15 1.15 -23.36
N SER A 249 -6.68 0.28 -24.27
CA SER A 249 -7.57 -0.72 -24.89
C SER A 249 -8.14 -1.67 -23.82
N PRO A 250 -9.31 -2.30 -24.06
CA PRO A 250 -9.88 -3.28 -23.13
C PRO A 250 -8.89 -4.40 -22.74
N GLN A 251 -8.07 -4.82 -23.72
CA GLN A 251 -7.01 -5.81 -23.48
C GLN A 251 -5.96 -5.28 -22.49
N HIS A 252 -5.50 -4.05 -22.66
CA HIS A 252 -4.51 -3.46 -21.76
C HIS A 252 -5.12 -3.12 -20.37
N GLN A 253 -6.40 -2.72 -20.30
CA GLN A 253 -7.09 -2.58 -19.01
C GLN A 253 -7.10 -3.90 -18.24
N ALA A 254 -7.47 -5.00 -18.91
CA ALA A 254 -7.43 -6.34 -18.31
C ALA A 254 -6.00 -6.75 -17.89
N LEU A 255 -4.99 -6.41 -18.68
CA LEU A 255 -3.57 -6.65 -18.37
C LEU A 255 -3.15 -5.93 -17.09
N PHE A 256 -3.47 -4.64 -16.93
CA PHE A 256 -3.14 -3.87 -15.72
C PHE A 256 -3.84 -4.43 -14.48
N MET A 257 -5.12 -4.82 -14.59
CA MET A 257 -5.85 -5.49 -13.51
C MET A 257 -5.20 -6.83 -13.12
N LYS A 258 -4.82 -7.65 -14.11
CA LYS A 258 -4.09 -8.90 -13.90
C LYS A 258 -2.74 -8.66 -13.21
N ALA A 259 -1.95 -7.72 -13.70
CA ALA A 259 -0.65 -7.38 -13.14
C ALA A 259 -0.76 -6.91 -11.67
N ALA A 260 -1.78 -6.12 -11.36
CA ALA A 260 -2.08 -5.67 -10.00
C ALA A 260 -2.40 -6.84 -9.07
N HIS A 261 -3.18 -7.81 -9.55
CA HIS A 261 -3.52 -9.02 -8.80
C HIS A 261 -2.30 -9.93 -8.58
N GLU A 262 -1.53 -10.22 -9.63
CA GLU A 262 -0.31 -11.03 -9.49
C GLU A 262 0.74 -10.35 -8.59
N GLY A 263 0.86 -9.01 -8.68
CA GLY A 263 1.69 -8.22 -7.78
C GLY A 263 1.25 -8.36 -6.32
N SER A 264 -0.06 -8.31 -6.04
CA SER A 264 -0.62 -8.53 -4.70
C SER A 264 -0.27 -9.92 -4.13
N LEU A 265 -0.38 -10.97 -4.95
CA LEU A 265 -0.03 -12.34 -4.51
C LEU A 265 1.47 -12.47 -4.21
N ALA A 266 2.34 -11.89 -5.05
CA ALA A 266 3.78 -11.92 -4.85
C ALA A 266 4.20 -11.13 -3.60
N GLU A 267 3.59 -9.97 -3.37
CA GLU A 267 3.81 -9.13 -2.20
C GLU A 267 3.40 -9.83 -0.91
N ARG A 268 2.16 -10.37 -0.83
CA ARG A 268 1.64 -11.09 0.34
C ARG A 268 2.50 -12.32 0.67
N LYS A 269 2.89 -13.08 -0.36
CA LYS A 269 3.80 -14.21 -0.14
C LYS A 269 5.13 -13.76 0.45
N SER A 270 5.73 -12.72 -0.09
CA SER A 270 6.97 -12.15 0.43
C SER A 270 6.82 -11.66 1.87
N ASN A 271 5.69 -11.02 2.20
CA ASN A 271 5.40 -10.55 3.56
C ASN A 271 5.31 -11.71 4.55
N GLN A 272 4.60 -12.79 4.18
CA GLN A 272 4.50 -14.01 5.00
C GLN A 272 5.86 -14.71 5.17
N ASP A 273 6.62 -14.86 4.10
CA ASP A 273 7.93 -15.51 4.12
C ASP A 273 8.94 -14.74 5.00
N LEU A 274 8.84 -13.42 5.05
CA LEU A 274 9.77 -12.55 5.79
C LEU A 274 9.40 -12.30 7.25
N GLU A 275 8.20 -12.65 7.71
CA GLU A 275 7.72 -12.32 9.07
C GLU A 275 8.65 -12.89 10.16
N ALA A 276 9.00 -14.19 10.08
CA ALA A 276 9.85 -14.83 11.08
C ALA A 276 11.29 -14.30 11.05
N GLU A 277 11.86 -14.08 9.86
CA GLU A 277 13.19 -13.49 9.70
C GLU A 277 13.24 -12.07 10.26
N SER A 278 12.24 -11.25 9.94
CA SER A 278 12.12 -9.87 10.42
C SER A 278 12.02 -9.81 11.95
N MET A 279 11.23 -10.69 12.55
CA MET A 279 11.16 -10.82 14.01
C MET A 279 12.52 -11.20 14.62
N ALA A 280 13.23 -12.16 14.03
CA ALA A 280 14.57 -12.54 14.46
C ALA A 280 15.58 -11.38 14.31
N GLN A 281 15.49 -10.62 13.22
CA GLN A 281 16.33 -9.43 12.99
C GLN A 281 16.09 -8.35 14.07
N ILE A 282 14.83 -8.07 14.43
CA ILE A 282 14.45 -7.11 15.48
C ILE A 282 15.03 -7.55 16.83
N LYS A 283 14.87 -8.83 17.22
CA LYS A 283 15.43 -9.38 18.46
C LYS A 283 16.96 -9.30 18.46
N LYS A 284 17.61 -9.64 17.35
CA LYS A 284 19.08 -9.58 17.21
C LYS A 284 19.63 -8.16 17.34
N ALA A 285 18.85 -7.14 16.96
CA ALA A 285 19.21 -5.74 17.15
C ALA A 285 19.14 -5.28 18.63
N GLY A 286 18.73 -6.16 19.57
CA GLY A 286 18.65 -5.86 20.99
C GLY A 286 17.31 -5.28 21.44
N VAL A 287 16.28 -5.31 20.58
CA VAL A 287 14.93 -4.89 20.96
C VAL A 287 14.30 -5.94 21.88
N GLU A 288 13.79 -5.52 23.04
CA GLU A 288 12.97 -6.36 23.91
C GLU A 288 11.59 -6.55 23.26
N VAL A 289 11.27 -7.79 22.86
CA VAL A 289 10.00 -8.12 22.20
C VAL A 289 9.04 -8.77 23.19
N ILE A 290 7.86 -8.15 23.35
CA ILE A 290 6.76 -8.63 24.19
C ILE A 290 5.75 -9.34 23.25
N GLU A 291 5.79 -10.66 23.17
CA GLU A 291 4.97 -11.44 22.25
C GLU A 291 3.59 -11.83 22.81
N ASN A 292 3.56 -12.19 24.11
CA ASN A 292 2.34 -12.69 24.75
C ASN A 292 1.61 -11.54 25.45
N ILE A 293 0.83 -10.79 24.69
CA ILE A 293 0.02 -9.67 25.18
C ILE A 293 -1.44 -10.09 25.17
N ASP A 294 -2.12 -9.91 26.33
CA ASP A 294 -3.56 -9.94 26.34
C ASP A 294 -4.09 -8.69 25.61
N THR A 295 -4.67 -8.88 24.46
CA THR A 295 -5.17 -7.79 23.62
C THR A 295 -6.60 -7.35 23.95
N GLU A 296 -7.32 -8.10 24.80
CA GLU A 296 -8.71 -7.76 25.13
C GLU A 296 -8.85 -6.43 25.89
N PRO A 297 -7.95 -6.05 26.84
CA PRO A 297 -7.98 -4.72 27.44
C PRO A 297 -7.80 -3.59 26.39
N PHE A 298 -6.95 -3.79 25.38
CA PHE A 298 -6.80 -2.83 24.28
C PHE A 298 -8.06 -2.74 23.44
N ARG A 299 -8.61 -3.90 23.06
CA ARG A 299 -9.79 -4.00 22.22
C ARG A 299 -11.02 -3.39 22.89
N SER A 300 -11.29 -3.74 24.13
CA SER A 300 -12.48 -3.29 24.87
C SER A 300 -12.56 -1.76 25.00
N MET A 301 -11.41 -1.07 25.11
CA MET A 301 -11.38 0.39 25.19
C MET A 301 -11.70 1.09 23.87
N VAL A 302 -11.37 0.51 22.73
CA VAL A 302 -11.39 1.23 21.44
C VAL A 302 -12.41 0.69 20.45
N TYR A 303 -12.73 -0.60 20.49
CA TYR A 303 -13.49 -1.25 19.43
C TYR A 303 -14.85 -0.60 19.18
N GLN A 304 -15.66 -0.43 20.21
CA GLN A 304 -16.98 0.20 20.06
C GLN A 304 -16.88 1.73 19.86
N PRO A 305 -16.07 2.50 20.61
CA PRO A 305 -15.96 3.94 20.40
C PRO A 305 -15.48 4.31 18.99
N VAL A 306 -14.48 3.60 18.44
CA VAL A 306 -13.96 3.88 17.10
C VAL A 306 -14.94 3.47 16.01
N ARG A 307 -15.64 2.34 16.19
CA ARG A 307 -16.73 1.94 15.28
C ARG A 307 -17.87 2.96 15.28
N LYS A 308 -18.22 3.48 16.46
CA LYS A 308 -19.22 4.54 16.58
C LYS A 308 -18.77 5.82 15.87
N LEU A 309 -17.52 6.25 16.04
CA LEU A 309 -16.96 7.40 15.34
C LEU A 309 -17.09 7.26 13.81
N TYR A 310 -16.85 6.07 13.28
CA TYR A 310 -17.06 5.78 11.87
C TYR A 310 -18.55 5.81 11.48
N ALA A 311 -19.39 5.10 12.25
CA ALA A 311 -20.81 4.93 11.96
C ALA A 311 -21.60 6.24 12.04
N ASP A 312 -21.25 7.14 12.95
CA ASP A 312 -21.87 8.47 13.06
C ASP A 312 -21.68 9.30 11.77
N LYS A 313 -20.63 9.03 11.01
CA LYS A 313 -20.31 9.76 9.77
C LYS A 313 -20.78 9.05 8.50
N PHE A 314 -20.72 7.72 8.47
CA PHE A 314 -20.89 6.94 7.24
C PHE A 314 -21.97 5.85 7.35
N GLY A 315 -22.61 5.71 8.51
CA GLY A 315 -23.50 4.60 8.81
C GLY A 315 -22.78 3.30 9.17
N SER A 316 -23.52 2.32 9.66
CA SER A 316 -22.98 1.02 10.11
C SER A 316 -23.02 -0.08 9.05
N GLU A 317 -23.61 0.17 7.88
CA GLU A 317 -23.84 -0.85 6.85
C GLU A 317 -22.55 -1.57 6.42
N LEU A 318 -21.50 -0.80 6.10
CA LEU A 318 -20.21 -1.36 5.71
C LEU A 318 -19.59 -2.20 6.82
N LEU A 319 -19.66 -1.73 8.07
CA LEU A 319 -19.13 -2.47 9.22
C LEU A 319 -19.87 -3.81 9.42
N ASN A 320 -21.19 -3.81 9.24
CA ASN A 320 -22.01 -5.02 9.34
C ASN A 320 -21.68 -6.01 8.22
N LYS A 321 -21.44 -5.52 6.98
CA LYS A 321 -20.98 -6.36 5.86
C LYS A 321 -19.62 -7.00 6.16
N ILE A 322 -18.68 -6.24 6.74
CA ILE A 322 -17.35 -6.75 7.12
C ILE A 322 -17.46 -7.79 8.22
N ASP A 323 -18.27 -7.55 9.25
CA ASP A 323 -18.50 -8.51 10.34
C ASP A 323 -19.11 -9.83 9.84
N ALA A 324 -19.96 -9.78 8.81
CA ALA A 324 -20.59 -10.94 8.21
C ALA A 324 -19.69 -11.73 7.24
N ALA A 325 -18.59 -11.14 6.78
CA ALA A 325 -17.64 -11.74 5.83
C ALA A 325 -16.65 -12.72 6.50
N GLN A 326 -17.15 -13.55 7.41
CA GLN A 326 -16.35 -14.49 8.24
C GLN A 326 -15.74 -15.65 7.46
#